data_b6dc5e25ac0a29f3216f89d778f483a0
#
_entry.id   b6dc5e25ac0a29f3216f89d778f483a0
#
_cell.length_a   1.000
_cell.length_b   1.000
_cell.length_c   1.000
_cell.angle_alpha   90.00
_cell.angle_beta   90.00
_cell.angle_gamma   90.00
#
_symmetry.space_group_name_H-M   'P 1'
#
loop_
_entity.id
_entity.type
_entity.pdbx_description
1 polymer ?
#
loop_
_entity_poly.entity_id
_entity_poly.type
_entity_poly.pdbx_seq_one_letter_code
_entity_poly.pdbx_strand_id
1 'polypeptide(L)'
;MRALLNAVGLAIALLGAISYAHGQKETELYIPIGQSPGLSQKYTSIGEIAEVDPRAKTVTIDDPAGRRTVKITEKTRIWLDRSKLKRTNLPGSFADLQKGRRVEVKYDDPQRREVAEWVKVEVREP
;
A
#
# COMPACT_ATOMS: atom_id res chain seq x y z
N MET A 1 39.85 19.95 -5.50
CA MET A 1 39.51 18.77 -6.31
C MET A 1 39.00 17.60 -5.49
N ARG A 2 39.67 17.20 -4.41
CA ARG A 2 39.21 16.06 -3.58
C ARG A 2 37.83 16.28 -2.98
N ALA A 3 37.51 17.49 -2.49
CA ALA A 3 36.21 17.78 -1.91
C ALA A 3 35.06 17.71 -2.93
N LEU A 4 35.29 18.16 -4.16
CA LEU A 4 34.31 18.07 -5.24
C LEU A 4 34.01 16.61 -5.64
N LEU A 5 35.04 15.78 -5.71
CA LEU A 5 34.87 14.35 -6.03
C LEU A 5 34.07 13.63 -4.95
N ASN A 6 34.30 13.94 -3.67
CA ASN A 6 33.54 13.35 -2.58
C ASN A 6 32.09 13.79 -2.60
N ALA A 7 31.79 15.05 -2.92
CA ALA A 7 30.43 15.55 -3.02
C ALA A 7 29.65 14.87 -4.15
N VAL A 8 30.28 14.67 -5.29
CA VAL A 8 29.65 13.96 -6.42
C VAL A 8 29.36 12.50 -6.06
N GLY A 9 30.31 11.82 -5.41
CA GLY A 9 30.11 10.44 -4.98
C GLY A 9 28.94 10.30 -4.00
N LEU A 10 28.80 11.22 -3.06
CA LEU A 10 27.70 11.22 -2.10
C LEU A 10 26.35 11.44 -2.79
N ALA A 11 26.28 12.37 -3.75
CA ALA A 11 25.05 12.63 -4.51
C ALA A 11 24.60 11.39 -5.29
N ILE A 12 25.50 10.67 -5.92
CA ILE A 12 25.19 9.44 -6.65
C ILE A 12 24.65 8.37 -5.70
N ALA A 13 25.22 8.23 -4.51
CA ALA A 13 24.74 7.25 -3.52
C ALA A 13 23.31 7.56 -3.06
N LEU A 14 22.97 8.84 -2.85
CA LEU A 14 21.61 9.25 -2.46
C LEU A 14 20.59 8.95 -3.57
N LEU A 15 20.92 9.23 -4.82
CA LEU A 15 20.06 8.93 -5.96
C LEU A 15 19.82 7.42 -6.10
N GLY A 16 20.84 6.60 -5.89
CA GLY A 16 20.71 5.16 -5.90
C GLY A 16 19.78 4.64 -4.82
N ALA A 17 19.83 5.19 -3.61
CA ALA A 17 18.96 4.81 -2.52
C ALA A 17 17.49 5.16 -2.81
N ILE A 18 17.22 6.34 -3.39
CA ILE A 18 15.87 6.75 -3.79
C ILE A 18 15.31 5.82 -4.86
N SER A 19 16.11 5.48 -5.87
CA SER A 19 15.69 4.57 -6.94
C SER A 19 15.35 3.17 -6.41
N TYR A 20 16.11 2.66 -5.44
CA TYR A 20 15.87 1.37 -4.83
C TYR A 20 14.53 1.33 -4.09
N ALA A 21 14.24 2.35 -3.27
CA ALA A 21 12.98 2.44 -2.54
C ALA A 21 11.77 2.53 -3.48
N HIS A 22 11.91 3.26 -4.59
CA HIS A 22 10.86 3.38 -5.61
C HIS A 22 10.61 2.03 -6.29
N GLY A 23 11.66 1.28 -6.62
CA GLY A 23 11.54 -0.05 -7.22
C GLY A 23 10.86 -1.05 -6.31
N GLN A 24 11.06 -0.99 -4.98
CA GLN A 24 10.37 -1.84 -4.03
C GLN A 24 8.86 -1.60 -4.02
N LYS A 25 8.42 -0.34 -4.08
CA LYS A 25 6.99 -0.02 -4.14
C LYS A 25 6.33 -0.55 -5.40
N GLU A 26 7.00 -0.45 -6.54
CA GLU A 26 6.49 -0.99 -7.79
C GLU A 26 6.35 -2.52 -7.75
N THR A 27 7.33 -3.20 -7.15
CA THR A 27 7.29 -4.65 -6.98
C THR A 27 6.11 -5.08 -6.09
N GLU A 28 5.81 -4.29 -5.06
CA GLU A 28 4.74 -4.58 -4.11
C GLU A 28 3.37 -4.71 -4.79
N LEU A 29 3.13 -4.01 -5.89
CA LEU A 29 1.89 -4.11 -6.68
C LEU A 29 1.58 -5.57 -7.06
N TYR A 30 2.59 -6.37 -7.31
CA TYR A 30 2.41 -7.74 -7.81
C TYR A 30 2.36 -8.80 -6.71
N ILE A 31 2.54 -8.42 -5.47
CA ILE A 31 2.50 -9.36 -4.34
C ILE A 31 1.07 -9.45 -3.81
N PRO A 32 0.47 -10.66 -3.78
CA PRO A 32 -0.89 -10.82 -3.27
C PRO A 32 -1.05 -10.41 -1.80
N ILE A 33 -2.30 -10.11 -1.43
CA ILE A 33 -2.66 -9.80 -0.05
C ILE A 33 -2.16 -10.91 0.89
N GLY A 34 -1.49 -10.51 1.96
CA GLY A 34 -1.01 -11.41 2.98
C GLY A 34 0.33 -12.06 2.69
N GLN A 35 0.95 -11.76 1.55
CA GLN A 35 2.18 -12.44 1.10
C GLN A 35 3.40 -11.53 1.02
N SER A 36 3.32 -10.31 1.55
CA SER A 36 4.47 -9.39 1.56
C SER A 36 5.44 -9.77 2.68
N PRO A 37 6.64 -10.29 2.36
CA PRO A 37 7.58 -10.74 3.39
C PRO A 37 7.99 -9.60 4.33
N GLY A 38 7.88 -9.87 5.63
CA GLY A 38 8.24 -8.91 6.67
C GLY A 38 7.25 -7.76 6.86
N LEU A 39 6.20 -7.67 6.05
CA LEU A 39 5.19 -6.61 6.12
C LEU A 39 3.82 -7.13 6.52
N SER A 40 3.33 -8.16 5.82
CA SER A 40 1.95 -8.62 5.98
C SER A 40 1.64 -9.03 7.42
N GLN A 41 0.56 -8.47 7.96
CA GLN A 41 0.08 -8.61 9.34
C GLN A 41 0.97 -7.94 10.38
N LYS A 42 2.26 -7.81 10.14
CA LYS A 42 3.18 -7.19 11.09
C LYS A 42 3.09 -5.66 11.05
N TYR A 43 3.16 -5.09 9.85
CA TYR A 43 3.09 -3.65 9.62
C TYR A 43 1.91 -3.25 8.75
N THR A 44 1.03 -4.19 8.45
CA THR A 44 -0.18 -3.96 7.66
C THR A 44 -1.40 -4.44 8.43
N SER A 45 -2.57 -3.94 8.06
CA SER A 45 -3.84 -4.47 8.50
C SER A 45 -4.49 -5.23 7.36
N ILE A 46 -5.00 -6.42 7.64
CA ILE A 46 -5.73 -7.24 6.66
C ILE A 46 -7.12 -7.48 7.21
N GLY A 47 -8.14 -7.15 6.43
CA GLY A 47 -9.52 -7.31 6.85
C GLY A 47 -10.48 -7.03 5.72
N GLU A 48 -11.77 -6.97 6.05
CA GLU A 48 -12.82 -6.62 5.09
C GLU A 48 -13.22 -5.17 5.26
N ILE A 49 -13.58 -4.52 4.15
CA ILE A 49 -14.15 -3.19 4.18
C ILE A 49 -15.56 -3.27 4.76
N ALA A 50 -15.75 -2.62 5.91
CA ALA A 50 -17.06 -2.54 6.57
C ALA A 50 -17.86 -1.32 6.10
N GLU A 51 -17.19 -0.19 5.86
CA GLU A 51 -17.82 1.06 5.43
C GLU A 51 -16.87 1.87 4.56
N VAL A 52 -17.44 2.66 3.66
CA VAL A 52 -16.70 3.60 2.82
C VAL A 52 -17.37 4.96 2.92
N ASP A 53 -16.61 6.01 3.20
CA ASP A 53 -17.09 7.38 3.19
C ASP A 53 -16.41 8.15 2.06
N PRO A 54 -17.11 8.37 0.93
CA PRO A 54 -16.53 9.07 -0.22
C PRO A 54 -16.24 10.55 0.02
N ARG A 55 -16.97 11.18 0.94
CA ARG A 55 -16.75 12.61 1.26
C ARG A 55 -15.50 12.80 2.09
N ALA A 56 -15.36 12.03 3.15
CA ALA A 56 -14.20 12.08 4.02
C ALA A 56 -12.98 11.38 3.42
N LYS A 57 -13.18 10.58 2.37
CA LYS A 57 -12.14 9.73 1.79
C LYS A 57 -11.56 8.79 2.83
N THR A 58 -12.44 8.12 3.56
CA THR A 58 -12.07 7.12 4.56
C THR A 58 -12.68 5.77 4.24
N VAL A 59 -12.01 4.74 4.73
CA VAL A 59 -12.46 3.36 4.63
C VAL A 59 -12.36 2.76 6.03
N THR A 60 -13.44 2.15 6.50
CA THR A 60 -13.43 1.41 7.76
C THR A 60 -13.25 -0.07 7.47
N ILE A 61 -12.25 -0.67 8.09
CA ILE A 61 -11.94 -2.09 7.89
C ILE A 61 -12.13 -2.86 9.19
N ASP A 62 -12.59 -4.09 9.08
CA ASP A 62 -12.63 -5.07 10.16
C ASP A 62 -11.40 -5.96 10.06
N ASP A 63 -10.42 -5.76 10.94
CA ASP A 63 -9.28 -6.65 11.07
C ASP A 63 -9.40 -7.47 12.38
N PRO A 64 -8.52 -8.47 12.61
CA PRO A 64 -8.61 -9.28 13.82
C PRO A 64 -8.49 -8.48 15.13
N ALA A 65 -7.86 -7.30 15.10
CA ALA A 65 -7.72 -6.44 16.27
C ALA A 65 -8.95 -5.54 16.52
N GLY A 66 -9.88 -5.46 15.56
CA GLY A 66 -11.09 -4.65 15.65
C GLY A 66 -11.31 -3.74 14.45
N ARG A 67 -12.27 -2.82 14.58
CA ARG A 67 -12.57 -1.86 13.51
C ARG A 67 -11.59 -0.70 13.52
N ARG A 68 -11.20 -0.29 12.33
CA ARG A 68 -10.25 0.79 12.13
C ARG A 68 -10.65 1.64 10.93
N THR A 69 -10.73 2.95 11.13
CA THR A 69 -10.98 3.89 10.04
C THR A 69 -9.67 4.40 9.50
N VAL A 70 -9.48 4.27 8.20
CA VAL A 70 -8.23 4.59 7.50
C VAL A 70 -8.50 5.70 6.49
N LYS A 71 -7.66 6.72 6.48
CA LYS A 71 -7.76 7.81 5.52
C LYS A 71 -7.02 7.46 4.23
N ILE A 72 -7.69 7.72 3.11
CA ILE A 72 -7.15 7.57 1.76
C ILE A 72 -6.85 8.97 1.23
N THR A 73 -5.61 9.22 0.84
CA THR A 73 -5.18 10.51 0.32
C THR A 73 -4.80 10.40 -1.14
N GLU A 74 -4.47 11.53 -1.76
CA GLU A 74 -3.98 11.55 -3.14
C GLU A 74 -2.66 10.80 -3.30
N LYS A 75 -1.91 10.63 -2.22
CA LYS A 75 -0.65 9.89 -2.22
C LYS A 75 -0.83 8.40 -1.99
N THR A 76 -2.01 7.97 -1.55
CA THR A 76 -2.28 6.55 -1.32
C THR A 76 -2.30 5.80 -2.64
N ARG A 77 -1.49 4.75 -2.75
CA ARG A 77 -1.54 3.83 -3.89
C ARG A 77 -2.62 2.81 -3.66
N ILE A 78 -3.48 2.60 -4.65
CA ILE A 78 -4.52 1.57 -4.61
C ILE A 78 -4.22 0.56 -5.71
N TRP A 79 -4.17 -0.72 -5.33
CA TRP A 79 -3.86 -1.79 -6.26
C TRP A 79 -4.94 -2.86 -6.20
N LEU A 80 -5.28 -3.39 -7.37
CA LEU A 80 -6.24 -4.49 -7.49
C LEU A 80 -5.47 -5.80 -7.44
N ASP A 81 -5.72 -6.59 -6.40
CA ASP A 81 -5.17 -7.93 -6.29
C ASP A 81 -6.06 -8.89 -7.06
N ARG A 82 -5.62 -9.30 -8.25
CA ARG A 82 -6.33 -10.22 -9.13
C ARG A 82 -5.74 -11.62 -9.11
N SER A 83 -4.92 -11.93 -8.10
CA SER A 83 -4.23 -13.21 -8.00
C SER A 83 -5.19 -14.40 -7.93
N LYS A 84 -6.35 -14.22 -7.30
CA LYS A 84 -7.37 -15.27 -7.25
C LYS A 84 -8.02 -15.57 -8.60
N LEU A 85 -7.95 -14.61 -9.51
CA LEU A 85 -8.38 -14.79 -10.90
C LEU A 85 -7.24 -15.31 -11.78
N LYS A 86 -6.06 -15.53 -11.22
CA LYS A 86 -4.83 -15.89 -11.95
C LYS A 86 -4.49 -14.87 -13.03
N ARG A 87 -4.67 -13.59 -12.71
CA ARG A 87 -4.38 -12.46 -13.59
C ARG A 87 -3.40 -11.52 -12.92
N THR A 88 -2.71 -10.73 -13.72
CA THR A 88 -1.77 -9.70 -13.24
C THR A 88 -2.51 -8.64 -12.44
N ASN A 89 -1.96 -8.25 -11.30
CA ASN A 89 -2.49 -7.15 -10.50
C ASN A 89 -2.35 -5.84 -11.25
N LEU A 90 -3.29 -4.91 -11.02
CA LEU A 90 -3.37 -3.63 -11.70
C LEU A 90 -3.51 -2.49 -10.70
N PRO A 91 -3.12 -1.26 -11.09
CA PRO A 91 -3.51 -0.08 -10.31
C PRO A 91 -5.02 0.05 -10.26
N GLY A 92 -5.54 0.53 -9.12
CA GLY A 92 -6.95 0.79 -8.91
C GLY A 92 -7.22 2.22 -8.51
N SER A 93 -8.46 2.49 -8.11
CA SER A 93 -8.89 3.82 -7.69
C SER A 93 -9.75 3.71 -6.42
N PHE A 94 -10.10 4.87 -5.84
CA PHE A 94 -10.97 4.90 -4.66
C PHE A 94 -12.30 4.17 -4.90
N ALA A 95 -12.83 4.21 -6.11
CA ALA A 95 -14.08 3.55 -6.46
C ALA A 95 -14.01 2.01 -6.31
N ASP A 96 -12.81 1.46 -6.32
CA ASP A 96 -12.61 0.02 -6.12
C ASP A 96 -12.70 -0.40 -4.65
N LEU A 97 -12.63 0.56 -3.74
CA LEU A 97 -12.75 0.32 -2.31
C LEU A 97 -14.23 0.16 -1.96
N GLN A 98 -14.72 -1.07 -2.04
CA GLN A 98 -16.13 -1.38 -1.86
C GLN A 98 -16.35 -2.25 -0.63
N LYS A 99 -17.49 -2.02 0.04
CA LYS A 99 -17.91 -2.80 1.20
C LYS A 99 -17.88 -4.30 0.89
N GLY A 100 -17.35 -5.08 1.81
CA GLY A 100 -17.27 -6.53 1.72
C GLY A 100 -15.99 -7.06 1.05
N ARG A 101 -15.21 -6.20 0.41
CA ARG A 101 -13.95 -6.64 -0.20
C ARG A 101 -12.85 -6.79 0.84
N ARG A 102 -12.04 -7.82 0.65
CA ARG A 102 -10.85 -8.03 1.47
C ARG A 102 -9.75 -7.08 1.02
N VAL A 103 -9.06 -6.48 2.00
CA VAL A 103 -7.99 -5.52 1.73
C VAL A 103 -6.78 -5.79 2.63
N GLU A 104 -5.63 -5.34 2.16
CA GLU A 104 -4.44 -5.16 2.98
C GLU A 104 -4.03 -3.70 2.90
N VAL A 105 -3.79 -3.08 4.06
CA VAL A 105 -3.44 -1.67 4.16
C VAL A 105 -2.08 -1.54 4.82
N LYS A 106 -1.16 -0.85 4.12
CA LYS A 106 0.09 -0.39 4.72
C LYS A 106 -0.04 1.09 5.05
N TYR A 107 0.47 1.52 6.19
CA TYR A 107 0.30 2.87 6.70
C TYR A 107 1.55 3.72 6.47
N ASP A 108 1.35 5.04 6.32
CA ASP A 108 2.45 6.00 6.26
C ASP A 108 3.28 5.94 7.54
N ASP A 109 2.58 5.92 8.69
CA ASP A 109 3.19 5.74 9.99
C ASP A 109 2.70 4.42 10.59
N PRO A 110 3.55 3.38 10.66
CA PRO A 110 3.12 2.08 11.15
C PRO A 110 2.70 2.08 12.61
N GLN A 111 3.09 3.09 13.39
CA GLN A 111 2.69 3.20 14.78
C GLN A 111 1.33 3.86 14.96
N ARG A 112 0.92 4.72 14.04
CA ARG A 112 -0.36 5.42 14.14
C ARG A 112 -1.50 4.74 13.40
N ARG A 113 -1.23 4.09 12.31
CA ARG A 113 -2.22 3.35 11.50
C ARG A 113 -3.48 4.16 11.15
N GLU A 114 -3.28 5.40 10.75
CA GLU A 114 -4.38 6.33 10.42
C GLU A 114 -4.50 6.62 8.93
N VAL A 115 -3.36 6.74 8.24
CA VAL A 115 -3.30 7.12 6.83
C VAL A 115 -2.65 6.00 6.02
N ALA A 116 -3.31 5.60 4.94
CA ALA A 116 -2.80 4.53 4.09
C ALA A 116 -1.71 5.05 3.15
N GLU A 117 -0.57 4.35 3.13
CA GLU A 117 0.45 4.50 2.10
C GLU A 117 0.00 3.76 0.84
N TRP A 118 -0.44 2.51 1.00
CA TRP A 118 -1.07 1.76 -0.07
C TRP A 118 -2.18 0.85 0.44
N VAL A 119 -3.09 0.49 -0.45
CA VAL A 119 -4.17 -0.45 -0.20
C VAL A 119 -4.22 -1.45 -1.35
N LYS A 120 -4.18 -2.72 -1.03
CA LYS A 120 -4.46 -3.80 -1.99
C LYS A 120 -5.89 -4.26 -1.79
N VAL A 121 -6.67 -4.29 -2.86
CA VAL A 121 -8.08 -4.72 -2.84
C VAL A 121 -8.21 -6.01 -3.59
N GLU A 122 -8.76 -7.03 -2.94
CA GLU A 122 -8.98 -8.32 -3.59
C GLU A 122 -10.11 -8.22 -4.61
N VAL A 123 -9.85 -8.72 -5.81
CA VAL A 123 -10.85 -8.85 -6.86
C VAL A 123 -11.15 -10.33 -7.06
N ARG A 124 -12.40 -10.73 -6.87
CA ARG A 124 -12.82 -12.13 -6.99
C ARG A 124 -13.52 -12.44 -8.30
N GLU A 125 -14.09 -11.44 -8.94
CA GLU A 125 -14.82 -11.59 -10.18
C GLU A 125 -14.26 -10.68 -11.26
N PRO A 126 -14.25 -11.13 -12.54
CA PRO A 126 -13.75 -10.33 -13.65
C PRO A 126 -14.55 -9.06 -13.91
#